data_c7c3a6471a67d0728c05f79a6a9a964d
#
_entry.id   c7c3a6471a67d0728c05f79a6a9a964d
#
_cell.length_a   1.000
_cell.length_b   1.000
_cell.length_c   1.000
_cell.angle_alpha   90.00
_cell.angle_beta   90.00
_cell.angle_gamma   90.00
#
_symmetry.space_group_name_H-M   'P 1'
#
loop_
_entity.id
_entity.type
_entity.pdbx_description
1 polymer ?
#
loop_
_entity_poly.entity_id
_entity_poly.type
_entity_poly.pdbx_seq_one_letter_code
_entity_poly.pdbx_strand_id
1 'polypeptide(L)'
;MKITTIKKLALVSAIAVCSSSVSAKKLWSDFSITAMTGADYLEPFSGEEDDRSVVTIEHASGHTWGGTFFFMDRLSNPDEVYGELNINPTLYKPQNSFVKEVFLGLQTEYGSGDTDQNNYLLGGGVSLDVPGFQYFNVAYYRRFQDDIGIEREDNNQITVTWGYNKGNFRYDGFLDIVDSTDTMFGKSEGGFNFTSQLKYNIAPMLGLDTGRLDVGIEYVYWKNKFGVDGQTEHNPNLMVKWHF
;
A
#
# COMPACT_ATOMS: atom_id res chain seq x y z
N MET A 1 -23.43 14.52 12.24
CA MET A 1 -22.41 15.59 12.12
C MET A 1 -21.41 15.70 13.28
N LYS A 2 -21.66 15.23 14.51
CA LYS A 2 -20.73 15.34 15.66
C LYS A 2 -19.71 14.19 15.80
N ILE A 3 -19.99 13.00 15.27
CA ILE A 3 -19.13 11.81 15.45
C ILE A 3 -17.91 11.86 14.52
N THR A 4 -18.07 12.34 13.29
CA THR A 4 -16.99 12.45 12.29
C THR A 4 -15.89 13.43 12.75
N THR A 5 -16.28 14.53 13.41
CA THR A 5 -15.32 15.53 13.92
C THR A 5 -14.47 14.98 15.07
N ILE A 6 -15.04 14.12 15.92
CA ILE A 6 -14.31 13.50 17.04
C ILE A 6 -13.32 12.45 16.54
N LYS A 7 -13.69 11.68 15.48
CA LYS A 7 -12.77 10.70 14.85
C LYS A 7 -11.55 11.40 14.24
N LYS A 8 -11.75 12.52 13.53
CA LYS A 8 -10.66 13.33 12.93
C LYS A 8 -9.75 13.96 14.01
N LEU A 9 -10.30 14.40 15.13
CA LEU A 9 -9.53 15.00 16.23
C LEU A 9 -8.67 13.96 16.96
N ALA A 10 -9.15 12.72 17.11
CA ALA A 10 -8.41 11.64 17.75
C ALA A 10 -7.17 11.23 16.93
N LEU A 11 -7.26 11.21 15.60
CA LEU A 11 -6.14 10.90 14.73
C LEU A 11 -5.05 11.98 14.78
N VAL A 12 -5.43 13.25 14.76
CA VAL A 12 -4.50 14.39 14.89
C VAL A 12 -3.81 14.40 16.26
N SER A 13 -4.52 14.02 17.32
CA SER A 13 -3.96 13.94 18.67
C SER A 13 -2.95 12.80 18.82
N ALA A 14 -3.15 11.66 18.15
CA ALA A 14 -2.20 10.53 18.16
C ALA A 14 -0.86 10.90 17.51
N ILE A 15 -0.88 11.73 16.47
CA ILE A 15 0.35 12.21 15.79
C ILE A 15 1.12 13.18 16.69
N ALA A 16 0.45 13.99 17.51
CA ALA A 16 1.09 14.98 18.37
C ALA A 16 1.83 14.38 19.59
N VAL A 17 1.44 13.19 20.06
CA VAL A 17 2.07 12.51 21.22
C VAL A 17 3.44 11.89 20.86
N CYS A 18 3.74 11.67 19.60
CA CYS A 18 5.03 11.13 19.15
C CYS A 18 6.17 12.17 19.08
N SER A 19 5.95 13.42 19.48
CA SER A 19 6.94 14.50 19.41
C SER A 19 7.88 14.59 20.64
N SER A 20 8.02 13.53 21.44
CA SER A 20 9.11 13.46 22.40
C SER A 20 10.44 13.36 21.65
N SER A 21 11.42 14.18 22.00
CA SER A 21 12.73 14.42 21.43
C SER A 21 13.64 13.17 21.24
N VAL A 22 13.16 12.19 20.49
CA VAL A 22 14.00 11.17 19.92
C VAL A 22 14.69 11.83 18.71
N SER A 23 16.01 11.95 18.74
CA SER A 23 16.79 12.39 17.58
C SER A 23 16.47 11.46 16.41
N ALA A 24 15.57 11.89 15.55
CA ALA A 24 15.11 11.12 14.40
C ALA A 24 16.24 11.01 13.37
N LYS A 25 17.00 9.93 13.43
CA LYS A 25 18.05 9.65 12.45
C LYS A 25 17.47 8.83 11.31
N LYS A 26 17.57 9.35 10.09
CA LYS A 26 17.31 8.57 8.89
C LYS A 26 18.39 7.50 8.72
N LEU A 27 17.99 6.25 8.56
CA LEU A 27 18.87 5.11 8.34
C LEU A 27 19.06 4.85 6.85
N TRP A 28 17.97 4.92 6.09
CA TRP A 28 17.94 4.75 4.64
C TRP A 28 16.71 5.45 4.05
N SER A 29 16.73 5.74 2.76
CA SER A 29 15.55 6.14 2.00
C SER A 29 15.72 5.74 0.54
N ASP A 30 14.60 5.49 -0.12
CA ASP A 30 14.48 5.26 -1.54
C ASP A 30 13.36 6.13 -2.10
N PHE A 31 13.59 6.73 -3.26
CA PHE A 31 12.59 7.44 -4.03
C PHE A 31 12.61 6.88 -5.44
N SER A 32 11.45 6.54 -5.98
CA SER A 32 11.35 5.96 -7.31
C SER A 32 10.15 6.49 -8.09
N ILE A 33 10.26 6.37 -9.41
CA ILE A 33 9.17 6.59 -10.35
C ILE A 33 9.02 5.32 -11.18
N THR A 34 7.80 4.82 -11.29
CA THR A 34 7.45 3.66 -12.11
C THR A 34 6.51 4.08 -13.23
N ALA A 35 6.73 3.59 -14.43
CA ALA A 35 5.77 3.63 -15.52
C ALA A 35 5.29 2.20 -15.79
N MET A 36 3.98 2.00 -15.89
CA MET A 36 3.36 0.70 -16.12
C MET A 36 2.29 0.79 -17.20
N THR A 37 2.01 -0.34 -17.83
CA THR A 37 0.86 -0.50 -18.74
C THR A 37 0.35 -1.92 -18.68
N GLY A 38 -0.97 -2.06 -18.69
CA GLY A 38 -1.69 -3.33 -18.73
C GLY A 38 -3.00 -3.17 -19.51
N ALA A 39 -3.59 -4.31 -19.89
CA ALA A 39 -4.78 -4.36 -20.74
C ALA A 39 -6.02 -4.90 -20.02
N ASP A 40 -5.85 -5.38 -18.80
CA ASP A 40 -6.89 -6.12 -18.08
C ASP A 40 -7.32 -5.39 -16.79
N TYR A 41 -7.39 -4.07 -16.84
CA TYR A 41 -7.92 -3.26 -15.72
C TYR A 41 -9.44 -3.38 -15.66
N LEU A 42 -9.94 -4.07 -14.65
CA LEU A 42 -11.36 -4.30 -14.46
C LEU A 42 -12.06 -3.05 -13.90
N GLU A 43 -13.09 -2.59 -14.61
CA GLU A 43 -14.09 -1.65 -14.08
C GLU A 43 -15.19 -2.43 -13.34
N PRO A 44 -15.19 -2.47 -12.01
CA PRO A 44 -16.03 -3.42 -11.28
C PRO A 44 -17.52 -3.11 -11.35
N PHE A 45 -17.90 -1.86 -11.63
CA PHE A 45 -19.31 -1.46 -11.72
C PHE A 45 -19.92 -1.77 -13.10
N SER A 46 -19.13 -1.80 -14.17
CA SER A 46 -19.55 -2.21 -15.51
C SER A 46 -19.20 -3.67 -15.82
N GLY A 47 -18.15 -4.19 -15.20
CA GLY A 47 -17.56 -5.51 -15.51
C GLY A 47 -16.76 -5.51 -16.80
N GLU A 48 -16.42 -4.33 -17.34
CA GLU A 48 -15.57 -4.17 -18.53
C GLU A 48 -14.09 -4.11 -18.15
N GLU A 49 -13.21 -4.51 -19.05
CA GLU A 49 -11.77 -4.41 -18.91
C GLU A 49 -11.23 -3.37 -19.89
N ASP A 50 -10.30 -2.55 -19.42
CA ASP A 50 -9.71 -1.45 -20.20
C ASP A 50 -8.18 -1.47 -20.18
N ASP A 51 -7.59 -0.98 -21.28
CA ASP A 51 -6.16 -0.67 -21.34
C ASP A 51 -5.86 0.59 -20.52
N ARG A 52 -4.91 0.49 -19.58
CA ARG A 52 -4.45 1.64 -18.80
C ARG A 52 -2.94 1.76 -18.77
N SER A 53 -2.50 2.99 -18.61
CA SER A 53 -1.13 3.33 -18.23
C SER A 53 -1.13 3.97 -16.86
N VAL A 54 -0.14 3.62 -16.03
CA VAL A 54 0.02 4.13 -14.67
C VAL A 54 1.40 4.72 -14.51
N VAL A 55 1.47 5.88 -13.86
CA VAL A 55 2.72 6.45 -13.37
C VAL A 55 2.62 6.49 -11.86
N THR A 56 3.51 5.76 -11.19
CA THR A 56 3.63 5.72 -9.72
C THR A 56 4.82 6.55 -9.26
N ILE A 57 4.60 7.42 -8.30
CA ILE A 57 5.65 8.04 -7.49
C ILE A 57 5.66 7.32 -6.15
N GLU A 58 6.84 6.86 -5.71
CA GLU A 58 6.98 6.08 -4.48
C GLU A 58 8.14 6.59 -3.64
N HIS A 59 7.97 6.63 -2.33
CA HIS A 59 9.02 6.89 -1.37
C HIS A 59 8.92 5.93 -0.17
N ALA A 60 10.04 5.31 0.15
CA ALA A 60 10.19 4.48 1.34
C ALA A 60 11.36 4.98 2.18
N SER A 61 11.23 4.98 3.51
CA SER A 61 12.35 5.31 4.38
C SER A 61 12.28 4.61 5.73
N GLY A 62 13.46 4.28 6.25
CA GLY A 62 13.65 3.74 7.60
C GLY A 62 14.37 4.74 8.49
N HIS A 63 13.91 4.84 9.72
CA HIS A 63 14.40 5.76 10.75
C HIS A 63 14.64 5.03 12.06
N THR A 64 15.33 5.67 13.00
CA THR A 64 15.52 5.10 14.34
C THR A 64 14.22 4.92 15.12
N TRP A 65 13.17 5.63 14.75
CA TRP A 65 11.85 5.59 15.38
C TRP A 65 10.82 4.70 14.65
N GLY A 66 11.15 4.16 13.45
CA GLY A 66 10.22 3.37 12.64
C GLY A 66 10.41 3.57 11.14
N GLY A 67 9.38 3.30 10.36
CA GLY A 67 9.38 3.43 8.91
C GLY A 67 8.28 4.33 8.37
N THR A 68 8.48 4.81 7.14
CA THR A 68 7.43 5.45 6.33
C THR A 68 7.41 4.85 4.95
N PHE A 69 6.21 4.77 4.38
CA PHE A 69 6.00 4.41 2.99
C PHE A 69 4.91 5.30 2.40
N PHE A 70 5.14 5.78 1.20
CA PHE A 70 4.19 6.58 0.43
C PHE A 70 4.24 6.15 -1.01
N PHE A 71 3.07 6.05 -1.64
CA PHE A 71 2.98 6.02 -3.09
C PHE A 71 1.79 6.82 -3.58
N MET A 72 1.86 7.21 -4.85
CA MET A 72 0.77 7.85 -5.57
C MET A 72 0.78 7.40 -7.02
N ASP A 73 -0.31 6.84 -7.44
CA ASP A 73 -0.59 6.41 -8.80
C ASP A 73 -1.39 7.47 -9.53
N ARG A 74 -1.00 7.73 -10.76
CA ARG A 74 -1.78 8.45 -11.75
C ARG A 74 -2.14 7.48 -12.87
N LEU A 75 -3.40 7.13 -12.94
CA LEU A 75 -3.93 6.23 -13.97
C LEU A 75 -4.51 7.06 -15.12
N SER A 76 -4.41 6.52 -16.33
CA SER A 76 -5.09 7.03 -17.52
C SER A 76 -6.30 6.16 -17.84
N ASN A 77 -7.28 6.68 -18.52
CA ASN A 77 -8.44 5.99 -19.11
C ASN A 77 -9.29 5.15 -18.11
N PRO A 78 -10.13 5.79 -17.24
CA PRO A 78 -10.22 7.24 -17.04
C PRO A 78 -9.06 7.81 -16.24
N ASP A 79 -9.01 9.13 -16.17
CA ASP A 79 -8.02 9.86 -15.38
C ASP A 79 -8.35 9.74 -13.89
N GLU A 80 -7.53 8.96 -13.16
CA GLU A 80 -7.67 8.71 -11.72
C GLU A 80 -6.36 8.94 -10.98
N VAL A 81 -6.47 9.26 -9.71
CA VAL A 81 -5.34 9.30 -8.77
C VAL A 81 -5.68 8.42 -7.58
N TYR A 82 -4.74 7.56 -7.19
CA TYR A 82 -4.81 6.82 -5.94
C TYR A 82 -3.48 6.91 -5.22
N GLY A 83 -3.50 6.96 -3.90
CA GLY A 83 -2.26 6.97 -3.12
C GLY A 83 -2.47 6.64 -1.67
N GLU A 84 -1.37 6.24 -1.04
CA GLU A 84 -1.33 5.89 0.38
C GLU A 84 -0.12 6.52 1.06
N LEU A 85 -0.30 6.87 2.32
CA LEU A 85 0.78 7.22 3.23
C LEU A 85 0.72 6.31 4.45
N ASN A 86 1.79 5.60 4.70
CA ASN A 86 2.00 4.74 5.85
C ASN A 86 3.07 5.33 6.76
N ILE A 87 2.78 5.40 8.06
CA ILE A 87 3.71 5.79 9.12
C ILE A 87 3.67 4.70 10.18
N ASN A 88 4.81 4.04 10.39
CA ASN A 88 4.91 2.87 11.26
C ASN A 88 5.93 3.10 12.37
N PRO A 89 5.53 3.78 13.49
CA PRO A 89 6.42 3.94 14.65
C PRO A 89 6.72 2.59 15.31
N THR A 90 8.00 2.34 15.59
CA THR A 90 8.44 1.18 16.36
C THR A 90 7.93 1.28 17.79
N LEU A 91 7.25 0.27 18.28
CA LEU A 91 6.84 0.14 19.68
C LEU A 91 7.83 -0.69 20.47
N TYR A 92 8.33 -1.78 19.88
CA TYR A 92 9.23 -2.72 20.55
C TYR A 92 10.04 -3.53 19.55
N LYS A 93 11.30 -3.82 19.88
CA LYS A 93 12.20 -4.73 19.15
C LYS A 93 12.63 -5.88 20.04
N PRO A 94 11.98 -7.06 19.92
CA PRO A 94 12.37 -8.24 20.69
C PRO A 94 13.81 -8.67 20.39
N GLN A 95 14.51 -9.18 21.38
CA GLN A 95 15.84 -9.76 21.22
C GLN A 95 15.75 -11.28 21.00
N ASN A 96 16.57 -11.83 20.10
CA ASN A 96 16.62 -13.27 19.82
C ASN A 96 15.25 -13.91 19.51
N SER A 97 14.46 -13.24 18.70
CA SER A 97 13.10 -13.61 18.35
C SER A 97 12.90 -13.65 16.84
N PHE A 98 11.99 -14.51 16.38
CA PHE A 98 11.47 -14.48 15.00
C PHE A 98 10.74 -13.15 14.67
N VAL A 99 10.18 -12.49 15.67
CA VAL A 99 9.65 -11.13 15.53
C VAL A 99 10.79 -10.15 15.65
N LYS A 100 11.07 -9.38 14.60
CA LYS A 100 12.12 -8.33 14.56
C LYS A 100 11.64 -7.03 15.18
N GLU A 101 10.35 -6.72 14.98
CA GLU A 101 9.77 -5.44 15.38
C GLU A 101 8.27 -5.58 15.58
N VAL A 102 7.76 -4.89 16.60
CA VAL A 102 6.34 -4.59 16.79
C VAL A 102 6.16 -3.10 16.54
N PHE A 103 5.20 -2.72 15.69
CA PHE A 103 4.97 -1.34 15.30
C PHE A 103 3.50 -0.92 15.43
N LEU A 104 3.28 0.37 15.63
CA LEU A 104 1.98 1.02 15.43
C LEU A 104 1.82 1.24 13.91
N GLY A 105 0.64 0.96 13.36
CA GLY A 105 0.31 1.22 11.97
C GLY A 105 -0.63 2.41 11.86
N LEU A 106 -0.20 3.44 11.15
CA LEU A 106 -1.01 4.61 10.78
C LEU A 106 -0.97 4.73 9.26
N GLN A 107 -2.14 4.63 8.62
CA GLN A 107 -2.24 4.70 7.16
C GLN A 107 -3.38 5.62 6.76
N THR A 108 -3.19 6.31 5.64
CA THR A 108 -4.25 7.02 4.93
C THR A 108 -4.31 6.50 3.51
N GLU A 109 -5.51 6.33 2.99
CA GLU A 109 -5.79 6.02 1.59
C GLU A 109 -6.56 7.17 0.99
N TYR A 110 -6.14 7.62 -0.16
CA TYR A 110 -6.79 8.69 -0.92
C TYR A 110 -6.96 8.27 -2.37
N GLY A 111 -8.16 8.36 -2.88
CA GLY A 111 -8.50 8.13 -4.28
C GLY A 111 -9.35 9.26 -4.81
N SER A 112 -9.15 9.65 -6.05
CA SER A 112 -9.94 10.65 -6.78
C SER A 112 -10.13 10.19 -8.21
N GLY A 113 -11.36 10.19 -8.68
CA GLY A 113 -11.77 9.71 -9.99
C GLY A 113 -13.25 9.35 -9.95
N ASP A 114 -13.62 8.24 -10.56
CA ASP A 114 -15.01 7.76 -10.55
C ASP A 114 -15.47 7.32 -9.15
N THR A 115 -14.53 6.93 -8.29
CA THR A 115 -14.79 6.58 -6.89
C THR A 115 -13.83 7.35 -5.99
N ASP A 116 -14.32 8.43 -5.37
CA ASP A 116 -13.54 9.15 -4.36
C ASP A 116 -13.42 8.30 -3.09
N GLN A 117 -12.18 8.05 -2.65
CA GLN A 117 -11.88 7.35 -1.41
C GLN A 117 -11.11 8.26 -0.45
N ASN A 118 -11.43 8.16 0.82
CA ASN A 118 -10.71 8.86 1.87
C ASN A 118 -10.79 8.05 3.17
N ASN A 119 -9.84 7.13 3.35
CA ASN A 119 -9.84 6.22 4.48
C ASN A 119 -8.67 6.49 5.41
N TYR A 120 -8.89 6.23 6.69
CA TYR A 120 -7.88 6.29 7.74
C TYR A 120 -7.80 4.92 8.42
N LEU A 121 -6.61 4.33 8.44
CA LEU A 121 -6.38 3.05 9.07
C LEU A 121 -5.53 3.22 10.32
N LEU A 122 -6.00 2.67 11.42
CA LEU A 122 -5.28 2.65 12.69
C LEU A 122 -5.16 1.22 13.18
N GLY A 123 -3.95 0.80 13.47
CA GLY A 123 -3.69 -0.58 13.86
C GLY A 123 -2.28 -0.80 14.35
N GLY A 124 -1.78 -1.98 14.11
CA GLY A 124 -0.42 -2.35 14.43
C GLY A 124 -0.02 -3.65 13.77
N GLY A 125 1.27 -3.92 13.79
CA GLY A 125 1.80 -5.10 13.13
C GLY A 125 3.13 -5.54 13.68
N VAL A 126 3.64 -6.56 13.03
CA VAL A 126 4.93 -7.16 13.32
C VAL A 126 5.76 -7.30 12.05
N SER A 127 7.06 -7.02 12.15
CA SER A 127 8.05 -7.42 11.16
C SER A 127 8.65 -8.75 11.58
N LEU A 128 8.74 -9.70 10.65
CA LEU A 128 9.17 -11.06 10.90
C LEU A 128 10.55 -11.33 10.27
N ASP A 129 11.36 -12.17 10.92
CA ASP A 129 12.65 -12.62 10.39
C ASP A 129 12.47 -13.87 9.52
N VAL A 130 11.90 -13.68 8.33
CA VAL A 130 11.69 -14.76 7.37
C VAL A 130 12.96 -14.95 6.53
N PRO A 131 13.59 -16.14 6.55
CA PRO A 131 14.83 -16.39 5.84
C PRO A 131 14.74 -16.06 4.35
N GLY A 132 15.68 -15.25 3.85
CA GLY A 132 15.77 -14.82 2.47
C GLY A 132 14.99 -13.55 2.13
N PHE A 133 14.03 -13.13 2.95
CA PHE A 133 13.31 -11.88 2.77
C PHE A 133 14.07 -10.71 3.40
N GLN A 134 14.06 -9.57 2.73
CA GLN A 134 14.57 -8.30 3.29
C GLN A 134 13.63 -7.77 4.36
N TYR A 135 12.34 -7.88 4.11
CA TYR A 135 11.27 -7.59 5.06
C TYR A 135 10.08 -8.53 4.80
N PHE A 136 9.37 -8.82 5.86
CA PHE A 136 8.10 -9.52 5.83
C PHE A 136 7.26 -8.99 7.00
N ASN A 137 6.20 -8.25 6.69
CA ASN A 137 5.37 -7.60 7.71
C ASN A 137 3.95 -8.14 7.64
N VAL A 138 3.32 -8.22 8.81
CA VAL A 138 1.90 -8.52 8.95
C VAL A 138 1.29 -7.47 9.87
N ALA A 139 0.25 -6.80 9.42
CA ALA A 139 -0.44 -5.77 10.18
C ALA A 139 -1.95 -6.01 10.17
N TYR A 140 -2.61 -5.55 11.23
CA TYR A 140 -4.05 -5.51 11.34
C TYR A 140 -4.48 -4.08 11.61
N TYR A 141 -5.54 -3.63 10.90
CA TYR A 141 -6.06 -2.27 10.97
C TYR A 141 -7.55 -2.26 11.20
N ARG A 142 -8.02 -1.30 11.98
CA ARG A 142 -9.37 -0.78 11.88
C ARG A 142 -9.38 0.32 10.84
N ARG A 143 -10.22 0.16 9.83
CA ARG A 143 -10.37 1.07 8.69
C ARG A 143 -11.57 1.95 8.92
N PHE A 144 -11.34 3.26 9.09
CA PHE A 144 -12.34 4.30 9.22
C PHE A 144 -12.60 4.87 7.83
N GLN A 145 -13.80 4.65 7.33
CA GLN A 145 -14.17 5.06 5.98
C GLN A 145 -14.79 6.46 6.02
N ASP A 146 -14.34 7.36 5.17
CA ASP A 146 -14.81 8.76 5.06
C ASP A 146 -14.91 9.14 3.57
N ASP A 147 -15.58 8.28 2.80
CA ASP A 147 -15.77 8.46 1.37
C ASP A 147 -16.72 9.65 1.11
N ILE A 148 -16.43 10.41 0.06
CA ILE A 148 -17.24 11.57 -0.29
C ILE A 148 -18.49 11.09 -1.02
N GLY A 149 -19.65 11.32 -0.38
CA GLY A 149 -20.96 11.03 -0.99
C GLY A 149 -21.47 9.59 -0.81
N ILE A 150 -20.71 8.73 -0.16
CA ILE A 150 -21.13 7.37 0.17
C ILE A 150 -20.99 7.15 1.68
N GLU A 151 -22.10 6.83 2.36
CA GLU A 151 -22.03 6.38 3.75
C GLU A 151 -21.68 4.90 3.78
N ARG A 152 -20.57 4.57 4.47
CA ARG A 152 -20.10 3.21 4.72
C ARG A 152 -19.80 3.03 6.21
N GLU A 153 -20.02 1.81 6.71
CA GLU A 153 -19.55 1.45 8.03
C GLU A 153 -18.05 1.16 8.04
N ASP A 154 -17.41 1.41 9.17
CA ASP A 154 -16.00 1.07 9.38
C ASP A 154 -15.81 -0.46 9.34
N ASN A 155 -14.70 -0.93 8.77
CA ASN A 155 -14.37 -2.35 8.68
C ASN A 155 -12.92 -2.64 9.13
N ASN A 156 -12.43 -3.84 8.88
CA ASN A 156 -11.08 -4.23 9.26
C ASN A 156 -10.28 -4.68 8.03
N GLN A 157 -8.97 -4.53 8.13
CA GLN A 157 -8.02 -4.94 7.10
C GLN A 157 -6.84 -5.67 7.72
N ILE A 158 -6.42 -6.76 7.07
CA ILE A 158 -5.12 -7.39 7.30
C ILE A 158 -4.26 -7.08 6.10
N THR A 159 -3.05 -6.55 6.35
CA THR A 159 -2.05 -6.28 5.32
C THR A 159 -0.82 -7.13 5.56
N VAL A 160 -0.37 -7.84 4.52
CA VAL A 160 0.92 -8.54 4.50
C VAL A 160 1.77 -7.89 3.43
N THR A 161 3.01 -7.50 3.78
CA THR A 161 3.98 -6.96 2.80
C THR A 161 5.28 -7.74 2.83
N TRP A 162 5.90 -7.90 1.69
CA TRP A 162 7.17 -8.63 1.57
C TRP A 162 8.11 -8.01 0.55
N GLY A 163 9.41 -8.26 0.76
CA GLY A 163 10.45 -7.94 -0.21
C GLY A 163 11.54 -9.01 -0.17
N TYR A 164 11.87 -9.56 -1.34
CA TYR A 164 12.89 -10.57 -1.54
C TYR A 164 13.83 -10.16 -2.66
N ASN A 165 15.14 -10.21 -2.43
CA ASN A 165 16.14 -9.90 -3.44
C ASN A 165 17.15 -11.04 -3.57
N LYS A 166 17.46 -11.42 -4.82
CA LYS A 166 18.49 -12.40 -5.14
C LYS A 166 19.24 -12.00 -6.42
N GLY A 167 20.48 -11.55 -6.24
CA GLY A 167 21.25 -11.00 -7.36
C GLY A 167 20.55 -9.78 -7.96
N ASN A 168 20.25 -9.84 -9.25
CA ASN A 168 19.51 -8.78 -9.94
C ASN A 168 17.98 -8.94 -9.86
N PHE A 169 17.46 -10.06 -9.34
CA PHE A 169 16.04 -10.29 -9.18
C PHE A 169 15.52 -9.65 -7.90
N ARG A 170 14.35 -9.03 -7.99
CA ARG A 170 13.58 -8.46 -6.88
C ARG A 170 12.15 -8.95 -6.99
N TYR A 171 11.59 -9.37 -5.88
CA TYR A 171 10.19 -9.76 -5.77
C TYR A 171 9.60 -9.14 -4.52
N ASP A 172 8.71 -8.23 -4.69
CA ASP A 172 8.04 -7.52 -3.60
C ASP A 172 6.55 -7.36 -3.89
N GLY A 173 5.80 -7.04 -2.86
CA GLY A 173 4.37 -6.86 -3.00
C GLY A 173 3.64 -6.76 -1.68
N PHE A 174 2.33 -6.80 -1.81
CA PHE A 174 1.41 -6.79 -0.68
C PHE A 174 0.19 -7.70 -0.92
N LEU A 175 -0.47 -8.04 0.16
CA LEU A 175 -1.77 -8.67 0.20
C LEU A 175 -2.62 -7.94 1.23
N ASP A 176 -3.70 -7.33 0.79
CA ASP A 176 -4.74 -6.77 1.65
C ASP A 176 -5.96 -7.67 1.66
N ILE A 177 -6.42 -8.01 2.86
CA ILE A 177 -7.66 -8.76 3.11
C ILE A 177 -8.59 -7.82 3.87
N VAL A 178 -9.75 -7.53 3.30
CA VAL A 178 -10.71 -6.55 3.82
C VAL A 178 -12.03 -7.24 4.14
N ASP A 179 -12.60 -6.94 5.31
CA ASP A 179 -13.93 -7.42 5.68
C ASP A 179 -15.03 -6.79 4.82
N SER A 180 -16.17 -7.49 4.72
CA SER A 180 -17.40 -6.89 4.20
C SER A 180 -17.89 -5.76 5.12
N THR A 181 -18.61 -4.79 4.53
CA THR A 181 -19.19 -3.68 5.27
C THR A 181 -20.56 -3.31 4.70
N ASP A 182 -21.41 -2.68 5.51
CA ASP A 182 -22.67 -2.14 5.03
C ASP A 182 -22.47 -0.73 4.48
N THR A 183 -23.16 -0.41 3.40
CA THR A 183 -23.19 0.90 2.75
C THR A 183 -24.63 1.37 2.61
N MET A 184 -24.82 2.65 2.30
CA MET A 184 -26.16 3.19 1.99
C MET A 184 -26.84 2.49 0.79
N PHE A 185 -26.10 1.80 -0.06
CA PHE A 185 -26.59 1.06 -1.23
C PHE A 185 -26.71 -0.44 -1.01
N GLY A 186 -26.39 -0.93 0.18
CA GLY A 186 -26.39 -2.36 0.53
C GLY A 186 -25.00 -2.82 0.98
N LYS A 187 -24.78 -4.13 0.90
CA LYS A 187 -23.55 -4.74 1.36
C LYS A 187 -22.41 -4.56 0.32
N SER A 188 -21.27 -4.09 0.79
CA SER A 188 -19.98 -4.18 0.10
C SER A 188 -19.28 -5.46 0.55
N GLU A 189 -18.98 -6.37 -0.36
CA GLU A 189 -18.40 -7.67 -0.01
C GLU A 189 -16.95 -7.54 0.41
N GLY A 190 -16.55 -8.39 1.34
CA GLY A 190 -15.16 -8.58 1.70
C GLY A 190 -14.38 -9.15 0.52
N GLY A 191 -13.13 -8.77 0.42
CA GLY A 191 -12.27 -9.19 -0.68
C GLY A 191 -10.81 -9.19 -0.32
N PHE A 192 -9.97 -9.47 -1.29
CA PHE A 192 -8.54 -9.27 -1.13
C PHE A 192 -7.87 -8.79 -2.41
N ASN A 193 -6.86 -7.97 -2.24
CA ASN A 193 -5.97 -7.50 -3.28
C ASN A 193 -4.58 -8.08 -3.05
N PHE A 194 -4.14 -8.94 -3.95
CA PHE A 194 -2.77 -9.43 -4.02
C PHE A 194 -2.07 -8.75 -5.19
N THR A 195 -1.13 -7.88 -4.88
CA THR A 195 -0.30 -7.19 -5.88
C THR A 195 1.16 -7.54 -5.66
N SER A 196 1.84 -8.01 -6.70
CA SER A 196 3.24 -8.40 -6.63
C SER A 196 4.02 -7.95 -7.85
N GLN A 197 5.26 -7.53 -7.63
CA GLN A 197 6.19 -7.08 -8.66
C GLN A 197 7.37 -8.04 -8.75
N LEU A 198 7.56 -8.65 -9.91
CA LEU A 198 8.78 -9.38 -10.25
C LEU A 198 9.63 -8.51 -11.17
N LYS A 199 10.78 -8.09 -10.66
CA LYS A 199 11.66 -7.11 -11.31
C LYS A 199 13.05 -7.68 -11.54
N TYR A 200 13.70 -7.20 -12.58
CA TYR A 200 15.11 -7.47 -12.87
C TYR A 200 15.86 -6.14 -13.03
N ASN A 201 16.94 -5.99 -12.27
CA ASN A 201 17.80 -4.82 -12.32
C ASN A 201 18.68 -4.85 -13.56
N ILE A 202 18.43 -3.98 -14.53
CA ILE A 202 19.17 -3.87 -15.79
C ILE A 202 20.22 -2.75 -15.75
N ALA A 203 20.27 -1.94 -14.70
CA ALA A 203 21.19 -0.82 -14.58
C ALA A 203 22.65 -1.17 -14.85
N PRO A 204 23.21 -2.29 -14.33
CA PRO A 204 24.60 -2.67 -14.61
C PRO A 204 24.87 -2.97 -16.10
N MET A 205 23.86 -3.48 -16.83
CA MET A 205 23.98 -3.76 -18.28
C MET A 205 24.09 -2.46 -19.09
N LEU A 206 23.62 -1.35 -18.54
CA LEU A 206 23.64 -0.02 -19.15
C LEU A 206 24.77 0.86 -18.62
N GLY A 207 25.67 0.33 -17.78
CA GLY A 207 26.74 1.09 -17.14
C GLY A 207 26.27 2.05 -16.06
N LEU A 208 25.08 1.85 -15.52
CA LEU A 208 24.51 2.61 -14.41
C LEU A 208 24.81 1.93 -13.07
N ASP A 209 24.68 2.69 -11.98
CA ASP A 209 24.80 2.13 -10.63
C ASP A 209 23.73 1.06 -10.38
N THR A 210 24.13 -0.01 -9.73
CA THR A 210 23.23 -1.11 -9.37
C THR A 210 22.04 -0.57 -8.55
N GLY A 211 20.83 -0.94 -8.97
CA GLY A 211 19.60 -0.53 -8.31
C GLY A 211 18.91 0.69 -8.88
N ARG A 212 19.49 1.33 -9.91
CA ARG A 212 18.91 2.52 -10.52
C ARG A 212 17.75 2.25 -11.47
N LEU A 213 17.76 1.09 -12.14
CA LEU A 213 16.76 0.81 -13.17
C LEU A 213 16.35 -0.65 -13.13
N ASP A 214 15.07 -0.85 -12.87
CA ASP A 214 14.43 -2.15 -12.90
C ASP A 214 13.41 -2.22 -14.06
N VAL A 215 13.30 -3.38 -14.68
CA VAL A 215 12.21 -3.73 -15.59
C VAL A 215 11.52 -4.98 -15.06
N GLY A 216 10.25 -5.12 -15.30
CA GLY A 216 9.52 -6.26 -14.74
C GLY A 216 8.06 -6.31 -15.09
N ILE A 217 7.37 -7.10 -14.31
CA ILE A 217 5.92 -7.29 -14.39
C ILE A 217 5.35 -7.04 -12.99
N GLU A 218 4.30 -6.26 -12.92
CA GLU A 218 3.40 -6.23 -11.79
C GLU A 218 2.20 -7.10 -12.12
N TYR A 219 1.79 -7.96 -11.18
CA TYR A 219 0.59 -8.76 -11.29
C TYR A 219 -0.36 -8.42 -10.17
N VAL A 220 -1.59 -8.03 -10.55
CA VAL A 220 -2.69 -7.75 -9.65
C VAL A 220 -3.70 -8.88 -9.72
N TYR A 221 -4.02 -9.46 -8.56
CA TYR A 221 -5.17 -10.34 -8.38
C TYR A 221 -6.08 -9.71 -7.31
N TRP A 222 -7.23 -9.17 -7.73
CA TRP A 222 -8.13 -8.47 -6.82
C TRP A 222 -9.52 -9.09 -6.86
N LYS A 223 -9.85 -9.84 -5.81
CA LYS A 223 -11.15 -10.48 -5.64
C LYS A 223 -12.13 -9.52 -4.99
N ASN A 224 -13.36 -9.48 -5.51
CA ASN A 224 -14.43 -8.55 -5.13
C ASN A 224 -13.92 -7.11 -5.14
N LYS A 225 -13.35 -6.71 -6.28
CA LYS A 225 -12.75 -5.39 -6.47
C LYS A 225 -13.72 -4.29 -6.06
N PHE A 226 -13.27 -3.37 -5.20
CA PHE A 226 -14.08 -2.31 -4.56
C PHE A 226 -15.34 -2.80 -3.83
N GLY A 227 -15.36 -4.09 -3.40
CA GLY A 227 -16.47 -4.70 -2.67
C GLY A 227 -17.65 -5.13 -3.55
N VAL A 228 -17.46 -5.17 -4.86
CA VAL A 228 -18.48 -5.66 -5.81
C VAL A 228 -18.39 -7.17 -5.92
N ASP A 229 -19.47 -7.87 -5.56
CA ASP A 229 -19.52 -9.35 -5.54
C ASP A 229 -19.20 -9.95 -6.91
N GLY A 230 -18.31 -10.95 -6.90
CA GLY A 230 -17.92 -11.70 -8.08
C GLY A 230 -16.98 -10.99 -9.05
N GLN A 231 -16.71 -9.71 -8.87
CA GLN A 231 -15.78 -8.95 -9.72
C GLN A 231 -14.34 -9.25 -9.32
N THR A 232 -13.60 -9.92 -10.21
CA THR A 232 -12.23 -10.36 -9.94
C THR A 232 -11.31 -9.91 -11.07
N GLU A 233 -10.32 -9.09 -10.74
CA GLU A 233 -9.28 -8.62 -11.65
C GLU A 233 -8.10 -9.57 -11.68
N HIS A 234 -7.59 -9.83 -12.89
CA HIS A 234 -6.35 -10.54 -13.16
C HIS A 234 -5.52 -9.70 -14.14
N ASN A 235 -4.69 -8.82 -13.63
CA ASN A 235 -4.08 -7.79 -14.46
C ASN A 235 -2.54 -7.84 -14.40
N PRO A 236 -1.86 -8.39 -15.44
CA PRO A 236 -0.43 -8.27 -15.59
C PRO A 236 -0.05 -6.94 -16.25
N ASN A 237 0.80 -6.15 -15.60
CA ASN A 237 1.33 -4.90 -16.12
C ASN A 237 2.80 -5.03 -16.47
N LEU A 238 3.22 -4.58 -17.63
CA LEU A 238 4.62 -4.33 -17.92
C LEU A 238 5.10 -3.08 -17.19
N MET A 239 6.28 -3.12 -16.59
CA MET A 239 6.77 -2.03 -15.77
C MET A 239 8.24 -1.68 -15.99
N VAL A 240 8.54 -0.40 -15.83
CA VAL A 240 9.89 0.16 -15.74
C VAL A 240 9.94 1.06 -14.51
N LYS A 241 10.89 0.82 -13.62
CA LYS A 241 11.06 1.56 -12.36
C LYS A 241 12.45 2.18 -12.27
N TRP A 242 12.48 3.50 -12.06
CA TRP A 242 13.71 4.25 -11.87
C TRP A 242 13.84 4.69 -10.41
N HIS A 243 15.01 4.44 -9.79
CA HIS A 243 15.36 4.84 -8.43
C HIS A 243 16.36 6.01 -8.44
N PHE A 244 16.18 6.98 -7.55
CA PHE A 244 16.98 8.22 -7.46
C PHE A 244 18.04 8.20 -6.35
#